data_1240e558e35a57d7878d0e3d086e516c
#
_entry.id   1240e558e35a57d7878d0e3d086e516c
#
_cell.length_a   1.000
_cell.length_b   1.000
_cell.length_c   1.000
_cell.angle_alpha   90.00
_cell.angle_beta   90.00
_cell.angle_gamma   90.00
#
_symmetry.space_group_name_H-M   'P 1'
#
loop_
_entity.id
_entity.type
_entity.pdbx_description
1 polymer ?
#
loop_
_entity_poly.entity_id
_entity_poly.type
_entity_poly.pdbx_seq_one_letter_code
_entity_poly.pdbx_strand_id
1 'polypeptide(L)'
;MRRRQCGNVAIETAMMIPVVVLLIVGTVQIGKVTFQYYTLKKIVYAAGRQLSVQQGVNFCDVGNDAIAQAAINFALNDSTGTPILSNLTTLNVVAECGDGNGGLTACTSCPDTNPQPGFLLVTIPDGYGVTVRIPFINPIPITLNPYALVPFGGVS
;
A
#
# COMPACT_ATOMS: atom_id res chain seq x y z
N MET A 1 30.44 32.63 -44.71
CA MET A 1 30.85 31.41 -43.97
C MET A 1 29.99 31.09 -42.71
N ARG A 2 28.71 31.46 -42.62
CA ARG A 2 27.84 31.22 -41.43
C ARG A 2 26.97 29.94 -41.48
N ARG A 3 26.94 29.21 -42.58
CA ARG A 3 26.01 28.03 -42.75
C ARG A 3 26.47 26.73 -42.12
N ARG A 4 27.76 26.58 -41.73
CA ARG A 4 28.28 25.33 -41.15
C ARG A 4 28.02 25.17 -39.65
N GLN A 5 27.72 26.26 -38.92
CA GLN A 5 27.48 26.20 -37.48
C GLN A 5 26.06 25.74 -37.09
N CYS A 6 25.06 25.97 -37.94
CA CYS A 6 23.68 25.55 -37.68
C CYS A 6 23.49 24.01 -37.72
N GLY A 7 24.27 23.29 -38.53
CA GLY A 7 24.22 21.83 -38.61
C GLY A 7 24.74 21.13 -37.34
N ASN A 8 25.78 21.69 -36.74
CA ASN A 8 26.39 21.10 -35.55
C ASN A 8 25.48 21.18 -34.33
N VAL A 9 24.82 22.33 -34.11
CA VAL A 9 23.84 22.54 -33.06
C VAL A 9 22.62 21.63 -33.21
N ALA A 10 22.16 21.41 -34.44
CA ALA A 10 21.02 20.53 -34.71
C ALA A 10 21.31 19.07 -34.35
N ILE A 11 22.53 18.57 -34.63
CA ILE A 11 22.96 17.22 -34.28
C ILE A 11 23.09 17.07 -32.76
N GLU A 12 23.67 18.04 -32.10
CA GLU A 12 23.84 18.04 -30.61
C GLU A 12 22.49 18.04 -29.90
N THR A 13 21.54 18.88 -30.38
CA THR A 13 20.17 18.92 -29.86
C THR A 13 19.44 17.58 -30.08
N ALA A 14 19.61 16.98 -31.27
CA ALA A 14 18.99 15.70 -31.60
C ALA A 14 19.49 14.56 -30.68
N MET A 15 20.76 14.58 -30.27
CA MET A 15 21.30 13.61 -29.33
C MET A 15 20.83 13.83 -27.89
N MET A 16 20.52 15.06 -27.51
CA MET A 16 20.03 15.38 -26.16
C MET A 16 18.54 15.03 -25.96
N ILE A 17 17.72 15.08 -27.00
CA ILE A 17 16.27 14.80 -26.90
C ILE A 17 15.96 13.43 -26.27
N PRO A 18 16.56 12.31 -26.65
CA PRO A 18 16.29 11.00 -26.05
C PRO A 18 16.59 10.99 -24.54
N VAL A 19 17.67 11.64 -24.12
CA VAL A 19 18.07 11.70 -22.71
C VAL A 19 17.04 12.50 -21.89
N VAL A 20 16.61 13.63 -22.40
CA VAL A 20 15.57 14.46 -21.75
C VAL A 20 14.25 13.72 -21.64
N VAL A 21 13.84 13.00 -22.70
CA VAL A 21 12.62 12.18 -22.68
C VAL A 21 12.71 11.09 -21.62
N LEU A 22 13.83 10.37 -21.53
CA LEU A 22 14.03 9.34 -20.51
C LEU A 22 13.96 9.92 -19.09
N LEU A 23 14.54 11.08 -18.86
CA LEU A 23 14.47 11.76 -17.55
C LEU A 23 13.04 12.15 -17.18
N ILE A 24 12.28 12.71 -18.10
CA ILE A 24 10.89 13.10 -17.86
C ILE A 24 10.04 11.86 -17.55
N VAL A 25 10.12 10.83 -18.39
CA VAL A 25 9.35 9.58 -18.19
C VAL A 25 9.76 8.90 -16.87
N GLY A 26 11.06 8.84 -16.57
CA GLY A 26 11.56 8.28 -15.32
C GLY A 26 10.98 9.00 -14.08
N THR A 27 11.00 10.32 -14.10
CA THR A 27 10.43 11.13 -13.00
C THR A 27 8.94 10.89 -12.81
N VAL A 28 8.17 10.82 -13.91
CA VAL A 28 6.73 10.52 -13.87
C VAL A 28 6.45 9.12 -13.29
N GLN A 29 7.25 8.12 -13.68
CA GLN A 29 7.08 6.74 -13.18
C GLN A 29 7.39 6.65 -11.69
N ILE A 30 8.44 7.28 -11.20
CA ILE A 30 8.77 7.35 -9.77
C ILE A 30 7.62 8.02 -9.01
N GLY A 31 7.10 9.13 -9.52
CA GLY A 31 5.95 9.82 -8.93
C GLY A 31 4.72 8.91 -8.79
N LYS A 32 4.40 8.11 -9.82
CA LYS A 32 3.30 7.15 -9.79
C LYS A 32 3.50 6.08 -8.71
N VAL A 33 4.67 5.46 -8.65
CA VAL A 33 4.97 4.43 -7.65
C VAL A 33 4.88 5.00 -6.24
N THR A 34 5.45 6.17 -6.02
CA THR A 34 5.41 6.87 -4.73
C THR A 34 3.97 7.19 -4.31
N PHE A 35 3.16 7.72 -5.23
CA PHE A 35 1.75 8.01 -4.95
C PHE A 35 0.96 6.75 -4.58
N GLN A 36 1.15 5.65 -5.32
CA GLN A 36 0.50 4.38 -5.02
C GLN A 36 0.93 3.83 -3.66
N TYR A 37 2.22 3.90 -3.33
CA TYR A 37 2.74 3.47 -2.02
C TYR A 37 2.11 4.26 -0.87
N TYR A 38 2.03 5.59 -0.98
CA TYR A 38 1.38 6.42 0.05
C TYR A 38 -0.11 6.13 0.16
N THR A 39 -0.80 5.91 -0.96
CA THR A 39 -2.22 5.55 -0.97
C THR A 39 -2.45 4.21 -0.28
N LEU A 40 -1.65 3.19 -0.60
CA LEU A 40 -1.69 1.89 0.06
C LEU A 40 -1.46 2.00 1.57
N LYS A 41 -0.43 2.77 1.97
CA LYS A 41 -0.13 2.99 3.39
C LYS A 41 -1.29 3.67 4.13
N LYS A 42 -1.96 4.62 3.49
CA LYS A 42 -3.16 5.27 4.04
C LYS A 42 -4.32 4.30 4.20
N ILE A 43 -4.57 3.43 3.22
CA ILE A 43 -5.62 2.41 3.27
C ILE A 43 -5.38 1.44 4.42
N VAL A 44 -4.17 0.86 4.49
CA VAL A 44 -3.79 -0.11 5.53
C VAL A 44 -3.91 0.51 6.94
N TYR A 45 -3.46 1.75 7.11
CA TYR A 45 -3.58 2.48 8.37
C TYR A 45 -5.05 2.80 8.73
N ALA A 46 -5.85 3.22 7.74
CA ALA A 46 -7.27 3.52 7.95
C ALA A 46 -8.05 2.27 8.37
N ALA A 47 -7.80 1.12 7.72
CA ALA A 47 -8.39 -0.16 8.08
C ALA A 47 -8.02 -0.56 9.52
N GLY A 48 -6.73 -0.48 9.87
CA GLY A 48 -6.28 -0.80 11.22
C GLY A 48 -6.91 0.09 12.29
N ARG A 49 -6.97 1.40 12.03
CA ARG A 49 -7.62 2.34 12.96
C ARG A 49 -9.12 2.09 13.10
N GLN A 50 -9.81 1.79 12.00
CA GLN A 50 -11.23 1.48 12.02
C GLN A 50 -11.49 0.22 12.88
N LEU A 51 -10.70 -0.83 12.65
CA LEU A 51 -10.80 -2.09 13.38
C LEU A 51 -10.41 -1.96 14.85
N SER A 52 -9.46 -1.09 15.18
CA SER A 52 -8.97 -0.91 16.56
C SER A 52 -10.01 -0.33 17.51
N VAL A 53 -11.06 0.29 17.00
CA VAL A 53 -12.15 0.89 17.79
C VAL A 53 -13.46 0.11 17.70
N GLN A 54 -13.52 -0.93 16.87
CA GLN A 54 -14.72 -1.77 16.72
C GLN A 54 -14.79 -2.80 17.86
N GLN A 55 -15.99 -2.97 18.41
CA GLN A 55 -16.28 -4.00 19.41
C GLN A 55 -16.87 -5.24 18.74
N GLY A 56 -16.55 -6.42 19.28
CA GLY A 56 -17.14 -7.68 18.82
C GLY A 56 -16.52 -8.24 17.53
N VAL A 57 -15.37 -7.73 17.10
CA VAL A 57 -14.64 -8.27 15.94
C VAL A 57 -13.97 -9.58 16.32
N ASN A 58 -14.20 -10.62 15.52
CA ASN A 58 -13.47 -11.88 15.64
C ASN A 58 -12.16 -11.81 14.85
N PHE A 59 -11.07 -11.44 15.54
CA PHE A 59 -9.75 -11.33 14.92
C PHE A 59 -9.11 -12.68 14.54
N CYS A 60 -9.66 -13.83 14.96
CA CYS A 60 -9.18 -15.14 14.52
C CYS A 60 -9.79 -15.57 13.18
N ASP A 61 -10.91 -14.99 12.79
CA ASP A 61 -11.56 -15.28 11.51
C ASP A 61 -12.07 -13.99 10.85
N VAL A 62 -11.15 -13.06 10.64
CA VAL A 62 -11.43 -11.75 10.00
C VAL A 62 -12.09 -11.91 8.64
N GLY A 63 -11.79 -13.01 7.94
CA GLY A 63 -12.33 -13.30 6.61
C GLY A 63 -13.85 -13.51 6.60
N ASN A 64 -14.41 -14.09 7.67
CA ASN A 64 -15.85 -14.39 7.81
C ASN A 64 -16.56 -13.44 8.77
N ASP A 65 -15.84 -12.55 9.46
CA ASP A 65 -16.42 -11.59 10.38
C ASP A 65 -17.03 -10.40 9.63
N ALA A 66 -18.34 -10.20 9.76
CA ALA A 66 -19.08 -9.17 9.03
C ALA A 66 -18.65 -7.75 9.44
N ILE A 67 -18.29 -7.53 10.72
CA ILE A 67 -17.86 -6.22 11.24
C ILE A 67 -16.47 -5.89 10.70
N ALA A 68 -15.57 -6.87 10.73
CA ALA A 68 -14.23 -6.72 10.19
C ALA A 68 -14.27 -6.45 8.69
N GLN A 69 -15.06 -7.21 7.93
CA GLN A 69 -15.20 -7.02 6.50
C GLN A 69 -15.83 -5.67 6.14
N ALA A 70 -16.78 -5.18 6.90
CA ALA A 70 -17.34 -3.84 6.71
C ALA A 70 -16.28 -2.74 6.89
N ALA A 71 -15.44 -2.84 7.93
CA ALA A 71 -14.35 -1.90 8.19
C ALA A 71 -13.27 -1.94 7.09
N ILE A 72 -12.90 -3.14 6.63
CA ILE A 72 -11.96 -3.32 5.53
C ILE A 72 -12.52 -2.73 4.23
N ASN A 73 -13.77 -3.04 3.89
CA ASN A 73 -14.42 -2.51 2.69
C ASN A 73 -14.53 -0.99 2.72
N PHE A 74 -14.80 -0.39 3.89
CA PHE A 74 -14.80 1.05 4.06
C PHE A 74 -13.42 1.67 3.79
N ALA A 75 -12.33 1.01 4.18
CA ALA A 75 -10.98 1.49 3.93
C ALA A 75 -10.54 1.31 2.47
N LEU A 76 -11.02 0.26 1.79
CA LEU A 76 -10.68 -0.05 0.40
C LEU A 76 -11.41 0.83 -0.61
N ASN A 77 -12.58 1.34 -0.26
CA ASN A 77 -13.44 2.09 -1.17
C ASN A 77 -13.48 3.58 -0.80
N ASP A 78 -13.81 4.40 -1.78
CA ASP A 78 -14.12 5.81 -1.56
C ASP A 78 -15.56 5.99 -1.03
N SER A 79 -15.96 7.25 -0.81
CA SER A 79 -17.31 7.59 -0.34
C SER A 79 -18.45 7.18 -1.30
N THR A 80 -18.13 6.81 -2.53
CA THR A 80 -19.08 6.35 -3.56
C THR A 80 -19.11 4.82 -3.67
N GLY A 81 -18.30 4.10 -2.88
CA GLY A 81 -18.18 2.65 -2.94
C GLY A 81 -17.27 2.15 -4.08
N THR A 82 -16.53 3.07 -4.72
CA THR A 82 -15.58 2.71 -5.78
C THR A 82 -14.21 2.36 -5.17
N PRO A 83 -13.56 1.24 -5.60
CA PRO A 83 -12.24 0.90 -5.11
C PRO A 83 -11.23 2.01 -5.35
N ILE A 84 -10.53 2.44 -4.29
CA ILE A 84 -9.49 3.48 -4.37
C ILE A 84 -8.33 3.01 -5.27
N LEU A 85 -8.03 1.71 -5.23
CA LEU A 85 -7.04 1.06 -6.09
C LEU A 85 -7.66 -0.17 -6.74
N SER A 86 -7.69 -0.20 -8.07
CA SER A 86 -8.43 -1.17 -8.88
C SER A 86 -8.08 -2.65 -8.67
N ASN A 87 -6.89 -2.94 -8.14
CA ASN A 87 -6.40 -4.31 -7.94
C ASN A 87 -6.26 -4.68 -6.46
N LEU A 88 -6.73 -3.83 -5.54
CA LEU A 88 -6.69 -4.09 -4.11
C LEU A 88 -8.08 -4.46 -3.62
N THR A 89 -8.31 -5.75 -3.39
CA THR A 89 -9.63 -6.28 -3.03
C THR A 89 -9.72 -6.76 -1.59
N THR A 90 -8.57 -7.08 -0.96
CA THR A 90 -8.54 -7.62 0.40
C THR A 90 -7.37 -7.06 1.21
N LEU A 91 -7.52 -7.07 2.53
CA LEU A 91 -6.45 -6.81 3.49
C LEU A 91 -6.35 -7.99 4.44
N ASN A 92 -5.14 -8.33 4.85
CA ASN A 92 -4.90 -9.30 5.91
C ASN A 92 -4.73 -8.54 7.23
N VAL A 93 -5.48 -8.95 8.25
CA VAL A 93 -5.44 -8.36 9.58
C VAL A 93 -5.13 -9.44 10.60
N VAL A 94 -4.08 -9.24 11.36
CA VAL A 94 -3.65 -10.14 12.43
C VAL A 94 -3.65 -9.36 13.74
N ALA A 95 -4.32 -9.90 14.73
CA ALA A 95 -4.23 -9.38 16.09
C ALA A 95 -2.93 -9.86 16.74
N GLU A 96 -2.16 -8.93 17.28
CA GLU A 96 -0.88 -9.15 17.92
C GLU A 96 -1.03 -9.02 19.43
N CYS A 97 -0.75 -10.09 20.13
CA CYS A 97 -0.73 -10.14 21.59
C CYS A 97 0.72 -10.11 22.10
N GLY A 98 0.93 -9.54 23.28
CA GLY A 98 2.23 -9.60 23.95
C GLY A 98 2.58 -11.02 24.37
N ASP A 99 3.80 -11.47 24.07
CA ASP A 99 4.31 -12.79 24.44
C ASP A 99 4.81 -12.89 25.90
N GLY A 100 4.67 -11.80 26.66
CA GLY A 100 5.18 -11.70 28.05
C GLY A 100 6.68 -11.40 28.14
N ASN A 101 7.43 -11.49 27.04
CA ASN A 101 8.88 -11.23 26.97
C ASN A 101 9.21 -9.92 26.24
N GLY A 102 8.17 -9.12 25.92
CA GLY A 102 8.31 -7.86 25.16
C GLY A 102 8.24 -8.03 23.65
N GLY A 103 7.99 -9.25 23.16
CA GLY A 103 7.68 -9.54 21.75
C GLY A 103 6.18 -9.50 21.45
N LEU A 104 5.85 -9.50 20.17
CA LEU A 104 4.48 -9.59 19.68
C LEU A 104 4.32 -10.90 18.91
N THR A 105 3.24 -11.61 19.18
CA THR A 105 2.86 -12.84 18.48
C THR A 105 1.38 -12.79 18.14
N ALA A 106 0.97 -13.50 17.08
CA ALA A 106 -0.43 -13.58 16.73
C ALA A 106 -1.26 -14.14 17.91
N CYS A 107 -2.38 -13.49 18.22
CA CYS A 107 -3.26 -13.93 19.31
C CYS A 107 -3.88 -15.28 18.98
N THR A 108 -3.82 -16.22 19.94
CA THR A 108 -4.34 -17.59 19.76
C THR A 108 -5.69 -17.81 20.43
N SER A 109 -6.13 -16.88 21.28
CA SER A 109 -7.39 -16.97 22.02
C SER A 109 -8.46 -16.12 21.38
N CYS A 110 -9.52 -16.74 20.86
CA CYS A 110 -10.66 -16.09 20.22
C CYS A 110 -11.96 -16.82 20.58
N PRO A 111 -13.14 -16.18 20.56
CA PRO A 111 -13.40 -14.75 20.28
C PRO A 111 -13.10 -13.82 21.47
N ASP A 112 -13.04 -14.38 22.67
CA ASP A 112 -12.76 -13.64 23.90
C ASP A 112 -11.26 -13.57 24.11
N THR A 113 -10.62 -12.60 23.47
CA THR A 113 -9.20 -12.34 23.66
C THR A 113 -8.97 -11.78 25.07
N ASN A 114 -8.63 -12.66 25.98
CA ASN A 114 -8.09 -12.26 27.27
C ASN A 114 -6.69 -12.90 27.43
N PRO A 115 -5.60 -12.15 27.27
CA PRO A 115 -5.54 -10.68 27.17
C PRO A 115 -6.00 -10.12 25.83
N GLN A 116 -6.57 -8.90 25.85
CA GLN A 116 -6.91 -8.18 24.62
C GLN A 116 -5.66 -7.96 23.75
N PRO A 117 -5.79 -7.96 22.41
CA PRO A 117 -4.66 -7.68 21.55
C PRO A 117 -4.05 -6.33 21.90
N GLY A 118 -2.73 -6.24 21.97
CA GLY A 118 -2.04 -4.97 22.17
C GLY A 118 -2.00 -4.15 20.89
N PHE A 119 -1.90 -4.84 19.76
CA PHE A 119 -1.77 -4.22 18.44
C PHE A 119 -2.51 -5.02 17.38
N LEU A 120 -2.87 -4.32 16.30
CA LEU A 120 -3.38 -4.90 15.06
C LEU A 120 -2.35 -4.70 13.96
N LEU A 121 -1.86 -5.78 13.39
CA LEU A 121 -1.01 -5.77 12.20
C LEU A 121 -1.89 -5.93 10.97
N VAL A 122 -1.93 -4.89 10.13
CA VAL A 122 -2.65 -4.90 8.87
C VAL A 122 -1.65 -4.93 7.72
N THR A 123 -1.81 -5.91 6.83
CA THR A 123 -0.93 -6.12 5.67
C THR A 123 -1.75 -6.34 4.40
N ILE A 124 -1.08 -6.28 3.26
CA ILE A 124 -1.66 -6.64 1.96
C ILE A 124 -1.21 -8.06 1.63
N PRO A 125 -2.13 -9.03 1.45
CA PRO A 125 -1.77 -10.38 1.01
C PRO A 125 -1.00 -10.31 -0.31
N ASP A 126 0.11 -11.04 -0.41
CA ASP A 126 0.96 -11.10 -1.62
C ASP A 126 1.51 -9.75 -2.12
N GLY A 127 1.21 -8.65 -1.41
CA GLY A 127 1.58 -7.29 -1.77
C GLY A 127 0.77 -6.73 -2.95
N TYR A 128 1.05 -5.46 -3.29
CA TYR A 128 0.41 -4.77 -4.41
C TYR A 128 1.35 -4.65 -5.59
N GLY A 129 1.01 -5.27 -6.71
CA GLY A 129 1.80 -5.27 -7.93
C GLY A 129 1.68 -3.96 -8.70
N VAL A 130 2.83 -3.31 -8.97
CA VAL A 130 2.93 -2.11 -9.79
C VAL A 130 3.88 -2.39 -10.94
N THR A 131 3.49 -2.01 -12.16
CA THR A 131 4.36 -2.15 -13.33
C THR A 131 4.94 -0.80 -13.72
N VAL A 132 6.27 -0.69 -13.66
CA VAL A 132 7.01 0.47 -14.16
C VAL A 132 7.31 0.28 -15.64
N ARG A 133 6.90 1.23 -16.46
CA ARG A 133 7.11 1.21 -17.92
C ARG A 133 8.03 2.35 -18.33
N ILE A 134 9.24 2.00 -18.77
CA ILE A 134 10.22 2.95 -19.30
C ILE A 134 10.35 2.68 -20.80
N PRO A 135 10.39 3.71 -21.67
CA PRO A 135 10.63 3.52 -23.10
C PRO A 135 11.88 2.70 -23.36
N PHE A 136 11.82 1.81 -24.31
CA PHE A 136 12.92 0.93 -24.74
C PHE A 136 13.39 -0.13 -23.72
N ILE A 137 12.73 -0.25 -22.56
CA ILE A 137 13.02 -1.24 -21.52
C ILE A 137 11.78 -2.09 -21.29
N ASN A 138 11.97 -3.39 -21.05
CA ASN A 138 10.87 -4.27 -20.68
C ASN A 138 10.19 -3.78 -19.38
N PRO A 139 8.86 -3.92 -19.29
CA PRO A 139 8.14 -3.54 -18.07
C PRO A 139 8.70 -4.23 -16.84
N ILE A 140 8.98 -3.47 -15.78
CA ILE A 140 9.54 -3.98 -14.52
C ILE A 140 8.41 -4.10 -13.50
N PRO A 141 8.03 -5.32 -13.08
CA PRO A 141 7.08 -5.51 -12.00
C PRO A 141 7.74 -5.20 -10.65
N ILE A 142 7.07 -4.41 -9.83
CA ILE A 142 7.49 -4.07 -8.46
C ILE A 142 6.34 -4.45 -7.54
N THR A 143 6.62 -5.17 -6.46
CA THR A 143 5.63 -5.49 -5.42
C THR A 143 5.80 -4.54 -4.24
N LEU A 144 4.73 -3.85 -3.86
CA LEU A 144 4.68 -2.95 -2.72
C LEU A 144 4.01 -3.66 -1.54
N ASN A 145 4.70 -3.76 -0.41
CA ASN A 145 4.22 -4.42 0.80
C ASN A 145 4.14 -3.43 1.99
N PRO A 146 3.27 -2.42 1.95
CA PRO A 146 3.07 -1.58 3.11
C PRO A 146 2.35 -2.35 4.21
N TYR A 147 2.69 -2.05 5.44
CA TYR A 147 2.00 -2.55 6.62
C TYR A 147 1.68 -1.40 7.58
N ALA A 148 0.72 -1.62 8.45
CA ALA A 148 0.44 -0.76 9.59
C ALA A 148 0.32 -1.60 10.86
N LEU A 149 0.99 -1.14 11.91
CA LEU A 149 0.83 -1.63 13.26
C LEU A 149 0.07 -0.56 14.04
N VAL A 150 -1.16 -0.86 14.44
CA VAL A 150 -2.06 0.08 15.10
C VAL A 150 -2.34 -0.42 16.50
N PRO A 151 -2.16 0.40 17.56
CA PRO A 151 -2.51 -0.01 18.92
C PRO A 151 -4.01 -0.30 18.99
N PHE A 152 -4.37 -1.38 19.67
CA PHE A 152 -5.77 -1.72 19.91
C PHE A 152 -6.34 -0.79 20.98
N GLY A 153 -7.33 0.00 20.61
CA GLY A 153 -8.00 0.97 21.48
C GLY A 153 -9.36 0.47 22.01
N GLY A 154 -9.59 -0.84 21.97
CA GLY A 154 -10.84 -1.43 22.44
C GLY A 154 -11.16 -0.98 23.86
N VAL A 155 -12.33 -0.40 24.06
CA VAL A 155 -12.86 -0.08 25.40
C VAL A 155 -13.20 -1.40 26.07
N SER A 156 -12.57 -1.62 27.22
CA SER A 156 -12.94 -2.66 28.16
C SER A 156 -14.36 -2.49 28.70
#